data_19a7ee661b31454dcd790ed9211f9d68
#
_entry.id   19a7ee661b31454dcd790ed9211f9d68
#
_cell.length_a   1.000
_cell.length_b   1.000
_cell.length_c   1.000
_cell.angle_alpha   90.00
_cell.angle_beta   90.00
_cell.angle_gamma   90.00
#
_symmetry.space_group_name_H-M   'P 1'
#
loop_
_entity.id
_entity.type
_entity.pdbx_description
1 polymer ?
#
loop_
_entity_poly.entity_id
_entity_poly.type
_entity_poly.pdbx_seq_one_letter_code
_entity_poly.pdbx_strand_id
1 'polypeptide(L)'
;MSFDRNQKDFPSYAHRKIWSHGLLLVPPALSLAEIDGGRREAFLDLYHWMTDMYLDMYGNPEAYYIDCAGYGETLRGQTPAQAKTSAKYHRQKQRLWVLQELNERTKLPHMLLGRLVEHLRPGAEGFAMELPVFEKSFMKNLENYCRYKLSEDAFLEMTGRCGLRFTCHGESVLFSNEKYPGMFAAMLEWQACLLNRKWTTKYNYGFAVNHLDARIFQPGFKLSFENSQWYMSDEVIGYLTEIASLLSGHGLQWKGNRCTGLYCDYKGEHLAWFGMDTSPAFRVLMFQPGSPEMAVFEREVRELPNAEEIIAFCMKTLHRCAKCGCHPVPPPQLGRWREFFGRRVNLCGAWYGFTTRDFDETSLGIMKTLIRLNCQIIKEASS
;
A
#
# COMPACT_ATOMS: atom_id res chain seq x y z
N MET A 1 -5.04 -17.81 -13.96
CA MET A 1 -4.52 -18.17 -12.62
C MET A 1 -4.78 -17.00 -11.68
N SER A 2 -5.18 -17.21 -10.43
CA SER A 2 -5.40 -16.15 -9.44
C SER A 2 -4.40 -16.34 -8.31
N PHE A 3 -4.00 -15.22 -7.68
CA PHE A 3 -3.13 -15.25 -6.50
C PHE A 3 -3.91 -15.76 -5.28
N ASP A 4 -3.36 -16.76 -4.60
CA ASP A 4 -3.92 -17.25 -3.34
C ASP A 4 -3.55 -16.28 -2.20
N ARG A 5 -4.55 -15.76 -1.50
CA ARG A 5 -4.39 -14.82 -0.38
C ARG A 5 -3.82 -15.48 0.87
N ASN A 6 -3.98 -16.78 1.00
CA ASN A 6 -3.54 -17.55 2.16
C ASN A 6 -2.18 -18.20 1.96
N GLN A 7 -1.53 -17.94 0.81
CA GLN A 7 -0.17 -18.42 0.55
C GLN A 7 0.80 -17.91 1.62
N LYS A 8 1.45 -18.82 2.33
CA LYS A 8 2.41 -18.53 3.40
C LYS A 8 3.84 -18.91 3.05
N ASP A 9 4.01 -19.92 2.22
CA ASP A 9 5.32 -20.46 1.85
C ASP A 9 5.84 -19.81 0.57
N PHE A 10 6.97 -19.12 0.69
CA PHE A 10 7.62 -18.43 -0.40
C PHE A 10 9.10 -18.80 -0.46
N PRO A 11 9.67 -19.06 -1.65
CA PRO A 11 11.08 -19.38 -1.82
C PRO A 11 12.02 -18.31 -1.28
N SER A 12 11.61 -17.03 -1.36
CA SER A 12 12.37 -15.90 -0.81
C SER A 12 11.48 -14.74 -0.43
N TYR A 13 12.06 -13.75 0.26
CA TYR A 13 11.37 -12.50 0.57
C TYR A 13 10.94 -11.73 -0.71
N ALA A 14 11.72 -11.82 -1.78
CA ALA A 14 11.38 -11.20 -3.07
C ALA A 14 10.11 -11.82 -3.66
N HIS A 15 10.00 -13.15 -3.68
CA HIS A 15 8.80 -13.86 -4.12
C HIS A 15 7.57 -13.46 -3.31
N ARG A 16 7.71 -13.38 -1.97
CA ARG A 16 6.64 -12.89 -1.12
C ARG A 16 6.19 -11.46 -1.48
N LYS A 17 7.14 -10.57 -1.83
CA LYS A 17 6.80 -9.21 -2.24
C LYS A 17 6.09 -9.15 -3.58
N ILE A 18 6.56 -9.90 -4.58
CA ILE A 18 5.90 -10.00 -5.88
C ILE A 18 4.47 -10.50 -5.71
N TRP A 19 4.29 -11.59 -4.95
CA TRP A 19 2.98 -12.16 -4.65
C TRP A 19 2.04 -11.17 -3.98
N SER A 20 2.55 -10.44 -2.99
CA SER A 20 1.78 -9.42 -2.27
C SER A 20 1.29 -8.29 -3.18
N HIS A 21 2.04 -7.93 -4.22
CA HIS A 21 1.60 -6.95 -5.22
C HIS A 21 0.53 -7.53 -6.15
N GLY A 22 0.67 -8.78 -6.58
CA GLY A 22 -0.34 -9.48 -7.37
C GLY A 22 -1.68 -9.61 -6.63
N LEU A 23 -1.63 -9.83 -5.32
CA LEU A 23 -2.83 -9.90 -4.47
C LEU A 23 -3.62 -8.58 -4.40
N LEU A 24 -3.03 -7.44 -4.79
CA LEU A 24 -3.77 -6.18 -4.85
C LEU A 24 -4.79 -6.13 -6.00
N LEU A 25 -4.61 -6.97 -7.03
CA LEU A 25 -5.50 -6.98 -8.19
C LEU A 25 -6.86 -7.57 -7.85
N VAL A 26 -7.92 -6.82 -8.15
CA VAL A 26 -9.32 -7.23 -7.92
C VAL A 26 -9.70 -8.36 -8.87
N PRO A 27 -10.20 -9.53 -8.38
CA PRO A 27 -10.66 -10.58 -9.27
C PRO A 27 -11.72 -10.09 -10.25
N PRO A 28 -11.59 -10.40 -11.55
CA PRO A 28 -12.55 -9.94 -12.56
C PRO A 28 -14.00 -10.30 -12.27
N ALA A 29 -14.23 -11.46 -11.65
CA ALA A 29 -15.59 -11.90 -11.28
C ALA A 29 -16.30 -10.90 -10.35
N LEU A 30 -15.55 -10.18 -9.51
CA LEU A 30 -16.10 -9.18 -8.61
C LEU A 30 -16.14 -7.79 -9.26
N SER A 31 -15.03 -7.39 -9.90
CA SER A 31 -14.90 -6.02 -10.38
C SER A 31 -15.65 -5.75 -11.67
N LEU A 32 -15.83 -6.78 -12.51
CA LEU A 32 -16.43 -6.66 -13.85
C LEU A 32 -17.87 -7.16 -13.95
N ALA A 33 -18.50 -7.52 -12.83
CA ALA A 33 -19.83 -8.15 -12.85
C ALA A 33 -20.91 -7.29 -13.57
N GLU A 34 -20.81 -5.97 -13.48
CA GLU A 34 -21.80 -5.03 -14.03
C GLU A 34 -21.29 -4.26 -15.26
N ILE A 35 -20.16 -4.68 -15.84
CA ILE A 35 -19.59 -4.04 -17.03
C ILE A 35 -20.13 -4.76 -18.28
N ASP A 36 -20.52 -4.00 -19.32
CA ASP A 36 -21.01 -4.54 -20.59
C ASP A 36 -19.94 -5.37 -21.34
N GLY A 37 -20.39 -6.21 -22.32
CA GLY A 37 -19.57 -7.23 -22.93
C GLY A 37 -18.25 -6.75 -23.53
N GLY A 38 -18.29 -5.74 -24.42
CA GLY A 38 -17.06 -5.28 -25.10
C GLY A 38 -16.08 -4.60 -24.17
N ARG A 39 -16.58 -3.80 -23.23
CA ARG A 39 -15.76 -3.19 -22.18
C ARG A 39 -15.17 -4.25 -21.25
N ARG A 40 -15.97 -5.25 -20.90
CA ARG A 40 -15.53 -6.35 -20.03
C ARG A 40 -14.35 -7.10 -20.63
N GLU A 41 -14.37 -7.40 -21.91
CA GLU A 41 -13.27 -8.07 -22.61
C GLU A 41 -11.98 -7.25 -22.54
N ALA A 42 -12.05 -5.95 -22.82
CA ALA A 42 -10.91 -5.06 -22.71
C ALA A 42 -10.32 -5.00 -21.28
N PHE A 43 -11.17 -4.96 -20.27
CA PHE A 43 -10.70 -5.02 -18.87
C PHE A 43 -10.15 -6.38 -18.47
N LEU A 44 -10.66 -7.48 -19.02
CA LEU A 44 -10.10 -8.81 -18.83
C LEU A 44 -8.68 -8.89 -19.43
N ASP A 45 -8.47 -8.32 -20.61
CA ASP A 45 -7.15 -8.25 -21.23
C ASP A 45 -6.16 -7.49 -20.32
N LEU A 46 -6.58 -6.34 -19.82
CA LEU A 46 -5.76 -5.54 -18.89
C LEU A 46 -5.44 -6.31 -17.60
N TYR A 47 -6.42 -6.99 -17.03
CA TYR A 47 -6.26 -7.79 -15.84
C TYR A 47 -5.30 -8.98 -16.08
N HIS A 48 -5.49 -9.68 -17.19
CA HIS A 48 -4.63 -10.82 -17.56
C HIS A 48 -3.19 -10.39 -17.83
N TRP A 49 -2.99 -9.25 -18.52
CA TRP A 49 -1.67 -8.69 -18.71
C TRP A 49 -0.96 -8.41 -17.38
N MET A 50 -1.63 -7.75 -16.44
CA MET A 50 -1.05 -7.45 -15.12
C MET A 50 -0.76 -8.72 -14.32
N THR A 51 -1.68 -9.68 -14.36
CA THR A 51 -1.50 -10.97 -13.67
C THR A 51 -0.33 -11.76 -14.25
N ASP A 52 -0.23 -11.84 -15.57
CA ASP A 52 0.86 -12.54 -16.25
C ASP A 52 2.22 -11.90 -15.96
N MET A 53 2.29 -10.56 -15.92
CA MET A 53 3.53 -9.89 -15.52
C MET A 53 3.97 -10.26 -14.10
N TYR A 54 3.04 -10.34 -13.15
CA TYR A 54 3.38 -10.76 -11.79
C TYR A 54 3.75 -12.23 -11.69
N LEU A 55 3.09 -13.10 -12.46
CA LEU A 55 3.40 -14.53 -12.50
C LEU A 55 4.73 -14.79 -13.20
N ASP A 56 5.03 -14.09 -14.29
CA ASP A 56 6.34 -14.19 -14.95
C ASP A 56 7.46 -13.65 -14.06
N MET A 57 7.24 -12.51 -13.40
CA MET A 57 8.18 -11.95 -12.43
C MET A 57 8.40 -12.90 -11.23
N TYR A 58 7.37 -13.61 -10.78
CA TYR A 58 7.48 -14.61 -9.73
C TYR A 58 8.28 -15.84 -10.17
N GLY A 59 8.03 -16.32 -11.38
CA GLY A 59 8.75 -17.48 -11.96
C GLY A 59 10.17 -17.15 -12.41
N ASN A 60 10.43 -15.92 -12.82
CA ASN A 60 11.68 -15.47 -13.43
C ASN A 60 12.16 -14.12 -12.84
N PRO A 61 12.40 -14.01 -11.53
CA PRO A 61 12.70 -12.72 -10.90
C PRO A 61 13.97 -12.07 -11.45
N GLU A 62 14.95 -12.86 -11.87
CA GLU A 62 16.22 -12.37 -12.43
C GLU A 62 16.03 -11.66 -13.78
N ALA A 63 15.04 -12.06 -14.59
CA ALA A 63 14.68 -11.37 -15.83
C ALA A 63 14.14 -9.95 -15.56
N TYR A 64 13.77 -9.67 -14.32
CA TYR A 64 13.36 -8.34 -13.81
C TYR A 64 14.42 -7.72 -12.91
N TYR A 65 15.65 -8.17 -13.01
CA TYR A 65 16.79 -7.68 -12.22
C TYR A 65 16.54 -7.77 -10.70
N ILE A 66 15.80 -8.78 -10.25
CA ILE A 66 15.51 -9.03 -8.85
C ILE A 66 16.43 -10.15 -8.36
N ASP A 67 17.47 -9.79 -7.61
CA ASP A 67 18.39 -10.73 -6.99
C ASP A 67 17.79 -11.34 -5.71
N CYS A 68 17.14 -12.50 -5.85
CA CYS A 68 16.51 -13.20 -4.73
C CYS A 68 17.51 -13.67 -3.67
N ALA A 69 18.74 -14.04 -4.06
CA ALA A 69 19.78 -14.51 -3.14
C ALA A 69 20.39 -13.36 -2.36
N GLY A 70 20.82 -12.28 -3.02
CA GLY A 70 21.43 -11.12 -2.39
C GLY A 70 20.48 -10.40 -1.43
N TYR A 71 19.20 -10.31 -1.75
CA TYR A 71 18.20 -9.78 -0.82
C TYR A 71 18.01 -10.69 0.40
N GLY A 72 18.10 -12.02 0.24
CA GLY A 72 18.00 -12.99 1.32
C GLY A 72 19.12 -12.85 2.35
N GLU A 73 20.37 -12.70 1.89
CA GLU A 73 21.54 -12.53 2.78
C GLU A 73 21.50 -11.21 3.54
N THR A 74 21.14 -10.12 2.87
CA THR A 74 21.03 -8.79 3.50
C THR A 74 19.93 -8.73 4.55
N LEU A 75 18.90 -9.56 4.45
CA LEU A 75 17.75 -9.59 5.35
C LEU A 75 17.86 -10.63 6.46
N ARG A 76 18.77 -11.62 6.34
CA ARG A 76 19.03 -12.60 7.40
C ARG A 76 19.74 -11.95 8.59
N GLY A 77 19.08 -11.89 9.72
CA GLY A 77 19.78 -11.84 11.00
C GLY A 77 19.88 -10.51 11.72
N GLN A 78 19.02 -9.50 11.54
CA GLN A 78 19.05 -8.34 12.44
C GLN A 78 17.65 -7.87 12.85
N THR A 79 17.41 -7.84 14.16
CA THR A 79 16.24 -7.16 14.74
C THR A 79 16.45 -5.65 14.79
N PRO A 80 15.39 -4.82 14.76
CA PRO A 80 15.48 -3.35 14.85
C PRO A 80 16.22 -2.82 16.09
N ALA A 81 16.31 -3.62 17.16
CA ALA A 81 16.98 -3.25 18.40
C ALA A 81 18.52 -3.22 18.29
N GLN A 82 19.12 -3.92 17.32
CA GLN A 82 20.58 -4.01 17.17
C GLN A 82 21.23 -2.84 16.40
N ALA A 83 20.47 -1.82 16.00
CA ALA A 83 20.90 -0.78 15.08
C ALA A 83 21.48 0.50 15.72
N LYS A 84 22.01 0.47 16.95
CA LYS A 84 22.35 1.69 17.71
C LYS A 84 23.79 2.20 17.64
N THR A 85 24.69 1.64 16.86
CA THR A 85 26.06 2.18 16.69
C THR A 85 26.28 2.73 15.27
N SER A 86 27.23 3.67 15.06
CA SER A 86 27.49 4.34 13.79
C SER A 86 27.73 3.40 12.60
N ALA A 87 28.48 2.32 12.79
CA ALA A 87 28.69 1.29 11.78
C ALA A 87 27.41 0.47 11.50
N LYS A 88 26.52 0.34 12.50
CA LYS A 88 25.18 -0.25 12.33
C LYS A 88 24.24 0.69 11.60
N TYR A 89 24.38 2.02 11.75
CA TYR A 89 23.57 3.01 11.01
C TYR A 89 23.83 2.94 9.50
N HIS A 90 25.09 2.80 9.06
CA HIS A 90 25.41 2.64 7.65
C HIS A 90 24.89 1.32 7.07
N ARG A 91 25.01 0.21 7.80
CA ARG A 91 24.45 -1.09 7.41
C ARG A 91 22.91 -1.06 7.39
N GLN A 92 22.28 -0.38 8.34
CA GLN A 92 20.83 -0.19 8.36
C GLN A 92 20.37 0.69 7.19
N LYS A 93 21.13 1.73 6.83
CA LYS A 93 20.86 2.57 5.68
C LYS A 93 20.97 1.76 4.38
N GLN A 94 22.01 0.94 4.22
CA GLN A 94 22.14 0.03 3.08
C GLN A 94 20.99 -0.99 3.02
N ARG A 95 20.61 -1.57 4.16
CA ARG A 95 19.48 -2.49 4.25
C ARG A 95 18.15 -1.83 3.86
N LEU A 96 17.89 -0.62 4.33
CA LEU A 96 16.70 0.14 3.95
C LEU A 96 16.71 0.47 2.45
N TRP A 97 17.87 0.74 1.88
CA TRP A 97 18.05 0.96 0.47
C TRP A 97 17.72 -0.27 -0.37
N VAL A 98 18.25 -1.41 0.03
CA VAL A 98 18.02 -2.72 -0.62
C VAL A 98 16.54 -3.10 -0.54
N LEU A 99 15.90 -2.91 0.62
CA LEU A 99 14.46 -3.16 0.79
C LEU A 99 13.61 -2.22 -0.05
N GLN A 100 14.00 -0.95 -0.14
CA GLN A 100 13.30 0.02 -0.96
C GLN A 100 13.46 -0.32 -2.45
N GLU A 101 14.66 -0.66 -2.89
CA GLU A 101 14.92 -1.07 -4.26
C GLU A 101 14.10 -2.30 -4.64
N LEU A 102 14.10 -3.34 -3.80
CA LEU A 102 13.28 -4.52 -4.01
C LEU A 102 11.79 -4.17 -4.09
N ASN A 103 11.31 -3.35 -3.15
CA ASN A 103 9.91 -2.95 -3.13
C ASN A 103 9.51 -2.16 -4.39
N GLU A 104 10.40 -1.31 -4.90
CA GLU A 104 10.13 -0.56 -6.13
C GLU A 104 10.22 -1.46 -7.38
N ARG A 105 11.19 -2.36 -7.45
CA ARG A 105 11.31 -3.32 -8.56
C ARG A 105 10.12 -4.26 -8.64
N THR A 106 9.69 -4.79 -7.51
CA THR A 106 8.52 -5.70 -7.46
C THR A 106 7.18 -4.99 -7.77
N LYS A 107 7.15 -3.66 -7.79
CA LYS A 107 5.99 -2.85 -8.23
C LYS A 107 5.97 -2.52 -9.71
N LEU A 108 6.95 -2.97 -10.47
CA LEU A 108 7.08 -2.61 -11.89
C LEU A 108 5.77 -2.72 -12.69
N PRO A 109 4.96 -3.81 -12.59
CA PRO A 109 3.71 -3.89 -13.35
C PRO A 109 2.75 -2.73 -13.04
N HIS A 110 2.56 -2.39 -11.78
CA HIS A 110 1.72 -1.27 -11.36
C HIS A 110 2.27 0.09 -11.81
N MET A 111 3.59 0.24 -11.82
CA MET A 111 4.22 1.48 -12.27
C MET A 111 4.11 1.65 -13.77
N LEU A 112 4.29 0.57 -14.54
CA LEU A 112 4.05 0.56 -15.98
C LEU A 112 2.62 0.94 -16.29
N LEU A 113 1.66 0.27 -15.68
CA LEU A 113 0.25 0.59 -15.83
C LEU A 113 -0.03 2.05 -15.53
N GLY A 114 0.46 2.55 -14.38
CA GLY A 114 0.28 3.94 -13.98
C GLY A 114 0.80 4.92 -15.01
N ARG A 115 1.98 4.68 -15.59
CA ARG A 115 2.59 5.55 -16.59
C ARG A 115 1.92 5.45 -17.95
N LEU A 116 1.50 4.25 -18.36
CA LEU A 116 0.71 4.09 -19.57
C LEU A 116 -0.63 4.84 -19.44
N VAL A 117 -1.37 4.65 -18.36
CA VAL A 117 -2.63 5.35 -18.11
C VAL A 117 -2.45 6.88 -18.08
N GLU A 118 -1.33 7.39 -17.55
CA GLU A 118 -1.05 8.83 -17.48
C GLU A 118 -0.78 9.45 -18.84
N HIS A 119 -0.02 8.77 -19.70
CA HIS A 119 0.56 9.36 -20.90
C HIS A 119 0.04 8.80 -22.22
N LEU A 120 -0.57 7.61 -22.21
CA LEU A 120 -1.08 6.99 -23.43
C LEU A 120 -2.23 7.79 -24.03
N ARG A 121 -2.24 7.90 -25.35
CA ARG A 121 -3.28 8.59 -26.12
C ARG A 121 -3.68 7.72 -27.31
N PRO A 122 -4.94 7.85 -27.81
CA PRO A 122 -5.29 7.29 -29.10
C PRO A 122 -4.53 8.01 -30.19
N GLY A 123 -3.96 7.25 -31.12
CA GLY A 123 -3.27 7.75 -32.31
C GLY A 123 -3.93 7.23 -33.59
N ALA A 124 -3.47 7.70 -34.74
CA ALA A 124 -4.02 7.26 -36.03
C ALA A 124 -3.82 5.77 -36.31
N GLU A 125 -2.74 5.18 -35.79
CA GLU A 125 -2.36 3.79 -36.02
C GLU A 125 -2.47 2.93 -34.74
N GLY A 126 -3.27 3.39 -33.75
CA GLY A 126 -3.44 2.67 -32.48
C GLY A 126 -3.20 3.53 -31.25
N PHE A 127 -2.41 3.05 -30.31
CA PHE A 127 -2.15 3.73 -29.05
C PHE A 127 -0.72 4.27 -29.03
N ALA A 128 -0.56 5.55 -28.73
CA ALA A 128 0.70 6.24 -28.86
C ALA A 128 1.03 7.11 -27.65
N MET A 129 2.32 7.45 -27.55
CA MET A 129 2.87 8.46 -26.64
C MET A 129 3.83 9.34 -27.43
N GLU A 130 3.86 10.64 -27.16
CA GLU A 130 4.85 11.51 -27.76
C GLU A 130 6.27 11.09 -27.37
N LEU A 131 7.22 11.06 -28.31
CA LEU A 131 8.60 10.64 -28.08
C LEU A 131 9.27 11.42 -26.92
N PRO A 132 9.14 12.76 -26.81
CA PRO A 132 9.71 13.49 -25.66
C PRO A 132 9.07 13.11 -24.32
N VAL A 133 7.79 12.71 -24.31
CA VAL A 133 7.10 12.23 -23.10
C VAL A 133 7.60 10.82 -22.74
N PHE A 134 7.78 9.96 -23.74
CA PHE A 134 8.32 8.63 -23.55
C PHE A 134 9.72 8.69 -22.92
N GLU A 135 10.64 9.43 -23.49
CA GLU A 135 12.03 9.53 -23.00
C GLU A 135 12.12 10.20 -21.62
N LYS A 136 11.51 11.40 -21.48
CA LYS A 136 11.71 12.26 -20.30
C LYS A 136 10.80 11.92 -19.13
N SER A 137 9.58 11.45 -19.39
CA SER A 137 8.59 11.18 -18.35
C SER A 137 8.37 9.70 -18.12
N PHE A 138 8.22 8.90 -19.17
CA PHE A 138 7.98 7.48 -19.03
C PHE A 138 9.26 6.72 -18.63
N MET A 139 10.30 6.71 -19.49
CA MET A 139 11.55 5.97 -19.24
C MET A 139 12.32 6.51 -18.04
N LYS A 140 12.50 7.82 -17.94
CA LYS A 140 13.22 8.43 -16.82
C LYS A 140 12.54 8.24 -15.48
N ASN A 141 11.21 8.21 -15.45
CA ASN A 141 10.50 7.92 -14.22
C ASN A 141 10.59 6.43 -13.85
N LEU A 142 10.57 5.51 -14.81
CA LEU A 142 10.85 4.10 -14.55
C LEU A 142 12.26 3.93 -13.97
N GLU A 143 13.27 4.58 -14.54
CA GLU A 143 14.62 4.59 -14.02
C GLU A 143 14.70 5.11 -12.58
N ASN A 144 14.05 6.24 -12.30
CA ASN A 144 14.09 6.86 -10.99
C ASN A 144 13.33 6.08 -9.90
N TYR A 145 12.16 5.53 -10.24
CA TYR A 145 11.30 4.84 -9.28
C TYR A 145 11.69 3.37 -9.08
N CYS A 146 11.89 2.63 -10.17
CA CYS A 146 12.27 1.23 -10.09
C CYS A 146 13.77 1.04 -9.93
N ARG A 147 14.55 2.12 -10.06
CA ARG A 147 16.03 2.08 -10.09
C ARG A 147 16.58 1.13 -11.15
N TYR A 148 15.83 0.98 -12.22
CA TYR A 148 16.28 0.29 -13.40
C TYR A 148 17.09 1.27 -14.28
N LYS A 149 18.37 1.05 -14.39
CA LYS A 149 19.20 1.66 -15.43
C LYS A 149 19.17 0.75 -16.66
N LEU A 150 18.05 0.73 -17.34
CA LEU A 150 17.85 -0.10 -18.51
C LEU A 150 18.02 0.73 -19.78
N SER A 151 18.70 0.15 -20.78
CA SER A 151 18.58 0.61 -22.15
C SER A 151 17.15 0.38 -22.67
N GLU A 152 16.76 1.05 -23.74
CA GLU A 152 15.50 0.79 -24.42
C GLU A 152 15.34 -0.68 -24.78
N ASP A 153 16.39 -1.28 -25.35
CA ASP A 153 16.39 -2.68 -25.75
C ASP A 153 16.15 -3.63 -24.57
N ALA A 154 16.86 -3.41 -23.45
CA ALA A 154 16.67 -4.21 -22.24
C ALA A 154 15.25 -4.04 -21.65
N PHE A 155 14.69 -2.85 -21.73
CA PHE A 155 13.32 -2.59 -21.32
C PHE A 155 12.31 -3.27 -22.24
N LEU A 156 12.54 -3.21 -23.55
CA LEU A 156 11.72 -3.90 -24.57
C LEU A 156 11.73 -5.42 -24.38
N GLU A 157 12.91 -5.99 -24.12
CA GLU A 157 13.05 -7.42 -23.84
C GLU A 157 12.25 -7.81 -22.59
N MET A 158 12.43 -7.07 -21.50
CA MET A 158 11.75 -7.33 -20.23
C MET A 158 10.22 -7.23 -20.36
N THR A 159 9.70 -6.18 -20.96
CA THR A 159 8.25 -5.98 -21.12
C THR A 159 7.64 -6.85 -22.19
N GLY A 160 8.42 -7.20 -23.20
CA GLY A 160 8.06 -8.10 -24.29
C GLY A 160 7.72 -9.52 -23.84
N ARG A 161 8.22 -9.95 -22.67
CA ARG A 161 7.86 -11.24 -22.06
C ARG A 161 6.36 -11.38 -21.81
N CYS A 162 5.69 -10.26 -21.51
CA CYS A 162 4.23 -10.19 -21.30
C CYS A 162 3.49 -9.56 -22.49
N GLY A 163 4.09 -9.57 -23.66
CA GLY A 163 3.49 -9.16 -24.93
C GLY A 163 3.49 -7.65 -25.19
N LEU A 164 3.96 -6.80 -24.24
CA LEU A 164 4.05 -5.37 -24.49
C LEU A 164 5.17 -5.08 -25.49
N ARG A 165 4.83 -4.38 -26.57
CA ARG A 165 5.74 -3.92 -27.60
C ARG A 165 5.60 -2.39 -27.74
N PHE A 166 6.68 -1.76 -28.14
CA PHE A 166 6.64 -0.36 -28.57
C PHE A 166 7.61 -0.16 -29.75
N THR A 167 7.25 0.77 -30.62
CA THR A 167 8.02 1.10 -31.80
C THR A 167 8.05 2.61 -31.97
N CYS A 168 9.25 3.18 -32.14
CA CYS A 168 9.39 4.60 -32.46
C CYS A 168 8.97 4.86 -33.90
N HIS A 169 8.05 5.77 -34.11
CA HIS A 169 7.56 6.17 -35.42
C HIS A 169 7.49 7.72 -35.49
N GLY A 170 8.52 8.32 -36.08
CA GLY A 170 8.64 9.78 -36.13
C GLY A 170 8.73 10.39 -34.73
N GLU A 171 7.79 11.27 -34.40
CA GLU A 171 7.73 11.95 -33.11
C GLU A 171 6.89 11.20 -32.05
N SER A 172 6.47 9.98 -32.36
CA SER A 172 5.60 9.17 -31.49
C SER A 172 6.18 7.79 -31.26
N VAL A 173 5.84 7.21 -30.11
CA VAL A 173 6.08 5.81 -29.76
C VAL A 173 4.74 5.10 -29.77
N LEU A 174 4.59 4.13 -30.65
CA LEU A 174 3.40 3.29 -30.78
C LEU A 174 3.49 2.10 -29.84
N PHE A 175 2.40 1.80 -29.12
CA PHE A 175 2.30 0.67 -28.21
C PHE A 175 1.35 -0.39 -28.78
N SER A 176 1.74 -1.65 -28.65
CA SER A 176 0.90 -2.78 -29.05
C SER A 176 1.07 -3.94 -28.08
N ASN A 177 0.07 -4.81 -28.04
CA ASN A 177 0.11 -6.07 -27.33
C ASN A 177 -0.80 -7.06 -28.07
N GLU A 178 -0.19 -8.02 -28.79
CA GLU A 178 -0.95 -9.01 -29.56
C GLU A 178 -1.67 -10.03 -28.67
N LYS A 179 -1.11 -10.29 -27.47
CA LYS A 179 -1.69 -11.24 -26.51
C LYS A 179 -2.92 -10.65 -25.80
N TYR A 180 -2.91 -9.33 -25.57
CA TYR A 180 -3.95 -8.61 -24.84
C TYR A 180 -4.34 -7.34 -25.59
N PRO A 181 -4.96 -7.44 -26.76
CA PRO A 181 -5.19 -6.29 -27.65
C PRO A 181 -6.12 -5.24 -27.05
N GLY A 182 -7.07 -5.64 -26.21
CA GLY A 182 -8.03 -4.74 -25.57
C GLY A 182 -7.45 -3.92 -24.41
N MET A 183 -6.27 -4.28 -23.89
CA MET A 183 -5.76 -3.66 -22.66
C MET A 183 -5.60 -2.14 -22.74
N PHE A 184 -5.21 -1.61 -23.90
CA PHE A 184 -5.01 -0.16 -24.07
C PHE A 184 -6.34 0.60 -24.10
N ALA A 185 -7.39 0.02 -24.68
CA ALA A 185 -8.73 0.60 -24.63
C ALA A 185 -9.24 0.68 -23.19
N ALA A 186 -9.01 -0.36 -22.38
CA ALA A 186 -9.32 -0.35 -20.97
C ALA A 186 -8.50 0.71 -20.20
N MET A 187 -7.23 0.92 -20.54
CA MET A 187 -6.38 1.97 -19.93
C MET A 187 -6.92 3.37 -20.21
N LEU A 188 -7.34 3.65 -21.45
CA LEU A 188 -7.93 4.96 -21.81
C LEU A 188 -9.25 5.19 -21.08
N GLU A 189 -10.08 4.18 -20.97
CA GLU A 189 -11.33 4.28 -20.22
C GLU A 189 -11.06 4.50 -18.74
N TRP A 190 -10.06 3.83 -18.19
CA TRP A 190 -9.59 4.05 -16.82
C TRP A 190 -9.15 5.50 -16.62
N GLN A 191 -8.33 6.02 -17.53
CA GLN A 191 -7.91 7.41 -17.52
C GLN A 191 -9.09 8.38 -17.52
N ALA A 192 -10.07 8.17 -18.42
CA ALA A 192 -11.26 9.01 -18.49
C ALA A 192 -12.06 8.98 -17.18
N CYS A 193 -12.22 7.81 -16.56
CA CYS A 193 -12.87 7.67 -15.27
C CYS A 193 -12.15 8.43 -14.15
N LEU A 194 -10.83 8.34 -14.09
CA LEU A 194 -10.02 9.04 -13.09
C LEU A 194 -10.15 10.56 -13.23
N LEU A 195 -10.11 11.07 -14.46
CA LEU A 195 -10.26 12.50 -14.76
C LEU A 195 -11.68 13.00 -14.38
N ASN A 196 -12.72 12.29 -14.77
CA ASN A 196 -14.11 12.62 -14.45
C ASN A 196 -14.38 12.65 -12.95
N ARG A 197 -13.71 11.81 -12.17
CA ARG A 197 -13.80 11.80 -10.71
C ARG A 197 -12.86 12.79 -10.03
N LYS A 198 -12.10 13.57 -10.79
CA LYS A 198 -11.05 14.48 -10.27
C LYS A 198 -10.03 13.74 -9.40
N TRP A 199 -9.75 12.49 -9.72
CA TRP A 199 -8.76 11.67 -9.02
C TRP A 199 -7.36 11.92 -9.58
N THR A 200 -6.97 13.19 -9.57
CA THR A 200 -5.67 13.64 -10.08
C THR A 200 -4.59 13.65 -8.99
N THR A 201 -4.96 13.41 -7.72
CA THR A 201 -3.98 13.37 -6.64
C THR A 201 -3.27 12.01 -6.60
N LYS A 202 -1.99 12.02 -6.28
CA LYS A 202 -1.13 10.85 -6.15
C LYS A 202 -1.78 9.67 -5.40
N TYR A 203 -2.57 9.95 -4.38
CA TYR A 203 -3.21 8.93 -3.54
C TYR A 203 -4.41 8.27 -4.22
N ASN A 204 -5.30 9.06 -4.81
CA ASN A 204 -6.51 8.55 -5.46
C ASN A 204 -6.17 7.76 -6.71
N TYR A 205 -5.21 8.26 -7.49
CA TYR A 205 -4.70 7.60 -8.68
C TYR A 205 -4.03 6.26 -8.33
N GLY A 206 -3.16 6.26 -7.29
CA GLY A 206 -2.46 5.06 -6.85
C GLY A 206 -3.40 3.94 -6.43
N PHE A 207 -4.52 4.26 -5.76
CA PHE A 207 -5.50 3.25 -5.39
C PHE A 207 -6.11 2.57 -6.63
N ALA A 208 -6.66 3.36 -7.53
CA ALA A 208 -7.32 2.83 -8.72
C ALA A 208 -6.38 1.95 -9.57
N VAL A 209 -5.16 2.43 -9.78
CA VAL A 209 -4.14 1.69 -10.56
C VAL A 209 -3.66 0.44 -9.84
N ASN A 210 -3.47 0.50 -8.53
CA ASN A 210 -2.94 -0.64 -7.77
C ASN A 210 -3.93 -1.80 -7.71
N HIS A 211 -5.22 -1.54 -7.76
CA HIS A 211 -6.21 -2.58 -7.53
C HIS A 211 -6.94 -3.06 -8.79
N LEU A 212 -6.90 -2.33 -9.90
CA LEU A 212 -7.71 -2.58 -11.09
C LEU A 212 -9.20 -2.82 -10.75
N ASP A 213 -9.71 -2.09 -9.77
CA ASP A 213 -11.09 -2.26 -9.32
C ASP A 213 -12.07 -1.50 -10.21
N ALA A 214 -12.63 -2.18 -11.21
CA ALA A 214 -13.55 -1.57 -12.14
C ALA A 214 -14.90 -1.13 -11.51
N ARG A 215 -15.19 -1.53 -10.27
CA ARG A 215 -16.34 -1.00 -9.51
C ARG A 215 -16.26 0.52 -9.29
N ILE A 216 -15.06 1.10 -9.40
CA ILE A 216 -14.89 2.56 -9.37
C ILE A 216 -15.65 3.29 -10.48
N PHE A 217 -15.99 2.59 -11.59
CA PHE A 217 -16.80 3.16 -12.68
C PHE A 217 -18.29 3.25 -12.32
N GLN A 218 -18.72 2.50 -11.30
CA GLN A 218 -20.12 2.51 -10.87
C GLN A 218 -20.46 3.84 -10.18
N PRO A 219 -21.56 4.49 -10.57
CA PRO A 219 -22.02 5.69 -9.88
C PRO A 219 -22.28 5.38 -8.40
N GLY A 220 -21.65 6.18 -7.51
CA GLY A 220 -21.87 6.04 -6.07
C GLY A 220 -21.06 4.96 -5.38
N PHE A 221 -20.20 4.20 -6.07
CA PHE A 221 -19.32 3.24 -5.41
C PHE A 221 -18.46 3.94 -4.33
N LYS A 222 -18.51 3.39 -3.14
CA LYS A 222 -17.69 3.79 -1.99
C LYS A 222 -17.06 2.54 -1.39
N LEU A 223 -15.79 2.65 -1.04
CA LEU A 223 -15.13 1.59 -0.30
C LEU A 223 -15.81 1.42 1.07
N SER A 224 -16.12 0.17 1.43
CA SER A 224 -16.65 -0.21 2.74
C SER A 224 -15.89 -1.43 3.25
N PHE A 225 -16.11 -1.81 4.50
CA PHE A 225 -15.52 -3.04 5.05
C PHE A 225 -15.93 -4.27 4.23
N GLU A 226 -17.21 -4.39 3.91
CA GLU A 226 -17.78 -5.54 3.20
C GLU A 226 -17.21 -5.68 1.79
N ASN A 227 -17.11 -4.56 1.04
CA ASN A 227 -16.63 -4.60 -0.33
C ASN A 227 -15.11 -4.55 -0.46
N SER A 228 -14.37 -4.49 0.66
CA SER A 228 -12.91 -4.52 0.70
C SER A 228 -12.32 -5.83 1.22
N GLN A 229 -13.13 -6.76 1.73
CA GLN A 229 -12.64 -8.00 2.34
C GLN A 229 -11.74 -8.83 1.42
N TRP A 230 -11.99 -8.81 0.13
CA TRP A 230 -11.19 -9.57 -0.83
C TRP A 230 -9.79 -8.99 -1.10
N TYR A 231 -9.46 -7.81 -0.57
CA TYR A 231 -8.07 -7.32 -0.50
C TYR A 231 -7.26 -7.96 0.64
N MET A 232 -7.88 -8.75 1.51
CA MET A 232 -7.34 -9.18 2.78
C MET A 232 -7.24 -10.71 2.85
N SER A 233 -6.31 -11.24 3.64
CA SER A 233 -6.33 -12.65 4.03
C SER A 233 -7.47 -12.94 5.02
N ASP A 234 -7.85 -14.21 5.13
CA ASP A 234 -8.91 -14.63 6.07
C ASP A 234 -8.57 -14.26 7.52
N GLU A 235 -7.29 -14.34 7.90
CA GLU A 235 -6.79 -13.90 9.20
C GLU A 235 -7.08 -12.41 9.47
N VAL A 236 -6.80 -11.56 8.47
CA VAL A 236 -7.07 -10.10 8.56
C VAL A 236 -8.57 -9.82 8.56
N ILE A 237 -9.35 -10.55 7.76
CA ILE A 237 -10.81 -10.43 7.74
C ILE A 237 -11.38 -10.77 9.12
N GLY A 238 -10.97 -11.90 9.72
CA GLY A 238 -11.39 -12.30 11.06
C GLY A 238 -11.07 -11.23 12.11
N TYR A 239 -9.81 -10.75 12.10
CA TYR A 239 -9.36 -9.68 13.00
C TYR A 239 -10.22 -8.41 12.88
N LEU A 240 -10.44 -7.92 11.66
CA LEU A 240 -11.23 -6.72 11.43
C LEU A 240 -12.73 -6.90 11.67
N THR A 241 -13.26 -8.11 11.52
CA THR A 241 -14.65 -8.43 11.88
C THR A 241 -14.86 -8.29 13.39
N GLU A 242 -13.91 -8.78 14.19
CA GLU A 242 -13.95 -8.61 15.64
C GLU A 242 -13.87 -7.13 16.07
N ILE A 243 -13.03 -6.35 15.38
CA ILE A 243 -12.96 -4.89 15.60
C ILE A 243 -14.27 -4.22 15.15
N ALA A 244 -14.83 -4.58 13.99
CA ALA A 244 -16.10 -4.03 13.51
C ALA A 244 -17.25 -4.30 14.50
N SER A 245 -17.29 -5.48 15.08
CA SER A 245 -18.25 -5.87 16.12
C SER A 245 -18.13 -4.99 17.35
N LEU A 246 -16.90 -4.75 17.83
CA LEU A 246 -16.63 -3.82 18.93
C LEU A 246 -17.09 -2.38 18.60
N LEU A 247 -16.73 -1.88 17.42
CA LEU A 247 -17.10 -0.53 16.98
C LEU A 247 -18.63 -0.39 16.90
N SER A 248 -19.33 -1.39 16.37
CA SER A 248 -20.79 -1.43 16.30
C SER A 248 -21.44 -1.32 17.69
N GLY A 249 -20.88 -1.96 18.70
CA GLY A 249 -21.30 -1.82 20.11
C GLY A 249 -21.21 -0.39 20.65
N HIS A 250 -20.39 0.45 20.05
CA HIS A 250 -20.29 1.89 20.34
C HIS A 250 -21.09 2.78 19.35
N GLY A 251 -21.93 2.18 18.51
CA GLY A 251 -22.67 2.91 17.45
C GLY A 251 -21.79 3.42 16.30
N LEU A 252 -20.63 2.82 16.11
CA LEU A 252 -19.63 3.19 15.13
C LEU A 252 -19.51 2.15 14.01
N GLN A 253 -19.01 2.58 12.86
CA GLN A 253 -18.79 1.67 11.73
C GLN A 253 -17.55 2.13 10.93
N TRP A 254 -16.98 1.18 10.20
CA TRP A 254 -15.93 1.47 9.25
C TRP A 254 -16.43 2.36 8.11
N LYS A 255 -15.62 3.33 7.75
CA LYS A 255 -15.82 4.18 6.56
C LYS A 255 -14.65 3.96 5.62
N GLY A 256 -14.94 3.91 4.32
CA GLY A 256 -13.89 3.84 3.31
C GLY A 256 -13.18 5.17 3.16
N ASN A 257 -11.86 5.14 3.24
CA ASN A 257 -11.02 6.25 2.82
C ASN A 257 -10.84 6.18 1.29
N ARG A 258 -10.82 7.33 0.63
CA ARG A 258 -10.64 7.43 -0.82
C ARG A 258 -9.35 6.79 -1.34
N CYS A 259 -8.38 6.59 -0.46
CA CYS A 259 -7.03 6.31 -0.88
C CYS A 259 -6.55 4.88 -0.72
N THR A 260 -6.80 4.17 0.38
CA THR A 260 -6.17 2.85 0.59
C THR A 260 -6.60 2.17 1.89
N GLY A 261 -7.71 2.55 2.50
CA GLY A 261 -8.00 1.99 3.80
C GLY A 261 -9.40 2.24 4.29
N LEU A 262 -9.63 1.70 5.46
CA LEU A 262 -10.81 1.94 6.27
C LEU A 262 -10.43 2.82 7.44
N TYR A 263 -11.34 3.65 7.88
CA TYR A 263 -11.16 4.45 9.08
C TYR A 263 -12.45 4.51 9.89
N CYS A 264 -12.32 4.84 11.15
CA CYS A 264 -13.42 5.06 12.07
C CYS A 264 -13.16 6.31 12.87
N ASP A 265 -14.16 7.19 12.93
CA ASP A 265 -14.14 8.42 13.72
C ASP A 265 -15.15 8.33 14.86
N TYR A 266 -14.82 8.91 16.00
CA TYR A 266 -15.70 9.04 17.14
C TYR A 266 -15.72 10.50 17.62
N LYS A 267 -16.89 11.15 17.62
CA LYS A 267 -17.09 12.55 18.00
C LYS A 267 -16.12 13.54 17.33
N GLY A 268 -15.79 13.27 16.05
CA GLY A 268 -14.87 14.12 15.27
C GLY A 268 -13.40 13.75 15.39
N GLU A 269 -13.04 12.87 16.31
CA GLU A 269 -11.67 12.40 16.48
C GLU A 269 -11.47 11.09 15.71
N HIS A 270 -10.32 10.95 15.06
CA HIS A 270 -9.94 9.69 14.45
C HIS A 270 -9.66 8.64 15.54
N LEU A 271 -10.38 7.52 15.50
CA LEU A 271 -10.24 6.43 16.48
C LEU A 271 -9.37 5.30 15.97
N ALA A 272 -9.63 4.84 14.76
CA ALA A 272 -8.93 3.70 14.17
C ALA A 272 -8.76 3.85 12.66
N TRP A 273 -7.71 3.22 12.13
CA TRP A 273 -7.42 3.19 10.72
C TRP A 273 -6.85 1.82 10.32
N PHE A 274 -7.25 1.33 9.17
CA PHE A 274 -6.69 0.13 8.55
C PHE A 274 -6.21 0.42 7.14
N GLY A 275 -4.95 0.15 6.85
CA GLY A 275 -4.35 0.30 5.53
C GLY A 275 -4.36 -1.00 4.76
N MET A 276 -4.90 -0.95 3.54
CA MET A 276 -5.01 -2.08 2.62
C MET A 276 -3.94 -1.98 1.54
N ASP A 277 -2.69 -2.06 1.93
CA ASP A 277 -1.56 -2.11 0.99
C ASP A 277 -0.88 -3.49 1.03
N THR A 278 0.25 -3.63 0.35
CA THR A 278 1.05 -4.87 0.35
C THR A 278 1.56 -5.30 1.73
N SER A 279 1.39 -4.47 2.73
CA SER A 279 1.71 -4.76 4.13
C SER A 279 0.59 -4.20 4.98
N PRO A 280 -0.54 -4.91 5.07
CA PRO A 280 -1.70 -4.43 5.81
C PRO A 280 -1.30 -4.05 7.22
N ALA A 281 -1.85 -2.95 7.70
CA ALA A 281 -1.54 -2.43 9.01
C ALA A 281 -2.78 -1.88 9.68
N PHE A 282 -3.04 -2.33 10.89
CA PHE A 282 -4.10 -1.80 11.73
C PHE A 282 -3.53 -0.81 12.74
N ARG A 283 -4.17 0.34 12.88
CA ARG A 283 -3.76 1.39 13.79
C ARG A 283 -4.91 1.86 14.66
N VAL A 284 -4.67 1.90 15.95
CA VAL A 284 -5.48 2.69 16.89
C VAL A 284 -4.80 4.03 17.09
N LEU A 285 -5.54 5.12 16.87
CA LEU A 285 -5.02 6.45 17.05
C LEU A 285 -4.95 6.79 18.53
N MET A 286 -4.01 7.62 18.87
CA MET A 286 -3.66 8.04 20.21
C MET A 286 -3.97 9.52 20.35
N PHE A 287 -4.29 9.96 21.55
CA PHE A 287 -4.45 11.39 21.85
C PHE A 287 -3.20 12.19 21.58
N GLN A 288 -3.35 13.50 21.42
CA GLN A 288 -2.21 14.37 21.20
C GLN A 288 -1.23 14.26 22.37
N PRO A 289 0.06 14.00 22.12
CA PRO A 289 1.06 13.90 23.18
C PRO A 289 1.13 15.16 24.03
N GLY A 290 0.96 14.99 25.34
CA GLY A 290 0.92 16.08 26.30
C GLY A 290 -0.46 16.70 26.49
N SER A 291 -1.51 16.15 25.88
CA SER A 291 -2.89 16.54 26.21
C SER A 291 -3.35 15.93 27.54
N PRO A 292 -4.38 16.48 28.17
CA PRO A 292 -4.99 15.91 29.38
C PRO A 292 -5.50 14.47 29.12
N GLU A 293 -6.09 14.22 27.96
CA GLU A 293 -6.62 12.91 27.55
C GLU A 293 -5.51 11.87 27.50
N MET A 294 -4.30 12.28 27.07
CA MET A 294 -3.14 11.39 27.04
C MET A 294 -2.69 10.99 28.44
N ALA A 295 -2.71 11.92 29.39
CA ALA A 295 -2.39 11.63 30.79
C ALA A 295 -3.42 10.69 31.42
N VAL A 296 -4.70 10.87 31.11
CA VAL A 296 -5.77 9.94 31.51
C VAL A 296 -5.53 8.56 30.91
N PHE A 297 -5.25 8.48 29.60
CA PHE A 297 -4.96 7.22 28.91
C PHE A 297 -3.82 6.44 29.59
N GLU A 298 -2.70 7.12 29.89
CA GLU A 298 -1.57 6.48 30.57
C GLU A 298 -1.91 5.96 31.96
N ARG A 299 -2.72 6.70 32.71
CA ARG A 299 -3.19 6.28 34.03
C ARG A 299 -4.09 5.05 33.93
N GLU A 300 -5.13 5.10 33.09
CA GLU A 300 -6.08 4.01 32.90
C GLU A 300 -5.38 2.72 32.45
N VAL A 301 -4.42 2.82 31.54
CA VAL A 301 -3.63 1.66 31.11
C VAL A 301 -2.85 1.04 32.28
N ARG A 302 -2.28 1.86 33.18
CA ARG A 302 -1.53 1.36 34.35
C ARG A 302 -2.40 0.64 35.38
N GLU A 303 -3.69 0.91 35.40
CA GLU A 303 -4.66 0.32 36.30
C GLU A 303 -5.21 -1.03 35.77
N LEU A 304 -4.92 -1.39 34.54
CA LEU A 304 -5.37 -2.66 33.95
C LEU A 304 -4.60 -3.86 34.53
N PRO A 305 -5.24 -5.02 34.69
CA PRO A 305 -4.59 -6.22 35.22
C PRO A 305 -3.36 -6.68 34.41
N ASN A 306 -3.36 -6.43 33.09
CA ASN A 306 -2.26 -6.76 32.18
C ASN A 306 -1.52 -5.51 31.68
N ALA A 307 -1.38 -4.50 32.52
CA ALA A 307 -0.76 -3.21 32.20
C ALA A 307 0.62 -3.32 31.55
N GLU A 308 1.49 -4.19 32.11
CA GLU A 308 2.86 -4.35 31.59
C GLU A 308 2.89 -4.87 30.15
N GLU A 309 2.03 -5.85 29.83
CA GLU A 309 1.89 -6.39 28.48
C GLU A 309 1.39 -5.31 27.49
N ILE A 310 0.34 -4.58 27.89
CA ILE A 310 -0.21 -3.48 27.08
C ILE A 310 0.82 -2.39 26.87
N ILE A 311 1.55 -1.98 27.91
CA ILE A 311 2.61 -0.97 27.81
C ILE A 311 3.73 -1.45 26.88
N ALA A 312 4.16 -2.70 27.02
CA ALA A 312 5.18 -3.30 26.14
C ALA A 312 4.71 -3.29 24.66
N PHE A 313 3.47 -3.67 24.43
CA PHE A 313 2.85 -3.63 23.09
C PHE A 313 2.78 -2.20 22.55
N CYS A 314 2.27 -1.25 23.32
CA CYS A 314 2.22 0.16 22.95
C CYS A 314 3.61 0.70 22.58
N MET A 315 4.63 0.39 23.38
CA MET A 315 6.00 0.81 23.11
C MET A 315 6.62 0.16 21.87
N LYS A 316 6.24 -1.09 21.56
CA LYS A 316 6.66 -1.82 20.34
C LYS A 316 6.01 -1.23 19.09
N THR A 317 4.71 -0.92 19.16
CA THR A 317 3.86 -0.55 18.02
C THR A 317 3.71 0.95 17.82
N LEU A 318 4.23 1.76 18.75
CA LEU A 318 4.17 3.21 18.73
C LEU A 318 4.77 3.78 17.44
N HIS A 319 4.00 4.63 16.75
CA HIS A 319 4.47 5.28 15.53
C HIS A 319 5.50 6.38 15.85
N ARG A 320 6.77 6.03 15.69
CA ARG A 320 7.90 6.95 15.94
C ARG A 320 8.22 7.77 14.70
N CYS A 321 8.75 8.98 14.91
CA CYS A 321 9.21 9.79 13.79
C CYS A 321 10.37 9.12 13.06
N ALA A 322 10.13 8.70 11.82
CA ALA A 322 11.12 8.03 10.96
C ALA A 322 11.90 9.00 10.06
N LYS A 323 11.77 10.33 10.28
CA LYS A 323 12.35 11.35 9.39
C LYS A 323 11.91 11.15 7.92
N CYS A 324 10.63 10.90 7.73
CA CYS A 324 10.04 10.55 6.43
C CYS A 324 10.01 11.68 5.40
N GLY A 325 10.51 12.89 5.74
CA GLY A 325 10.43 14.05 4.86
C GLY A 325 9.01 14.64 4.70
N CYS A 326 8.03 14.12 5.42
CA CYS A 326 6.65 14.62 5.40
C CYS A 326 6.48 15.98 6.08
N HIS A 327 7.52 16.49 6.74
CA HIS A 327 7.54 17.83 7.30
C HIS A 327 8.67 18.66 6.68
N PRO A 328 8.40 19.92 6.31
CA PRO A 328 9.40 20.81 5.71
C PRO A 328 10.50 21.28 6.69
N VAL A 329 10.49 20.80 7.93
CA VAL A 329 11.39 21.25 9.00
C VAL A 329 12.57 20.29 9.16
N PRO A 330 13.84 20.77 9.12
CA PRO A 330 15.01 19.92 9.26
C PRO A 330 15.13 19.25 10.66
N PRO A 331 15.79 18.07 10.75
CA PRO A 331 16.16 17.50 12.05
C PRO A 331 17.10 18.48 12.81
N PRO A 332 17.00 18.67 14.10
CA PRO A 332 16.34 17.85 15.13
C PRO A 332 14.90 18.28 15.50
N GLN A 333 14.31 19.19 14.76
CA GLN A 333 12.96 19.74 15.04
C GLN A 333 11.85 18.80 14.53
N LEU A 334 12.20 17.78 13.75
CA LEU A 334 11.30 16.75 13.29
C LEU A 334 11.01 15.75 14.41
N GLY A 335 9.73 15.65 14.74
CA GLY A 335 9.26 14.82 15.84
C GLY A 335 9.26 15.57 17.18
N ARG A 336 8.36 15.20 18.02
CA ARG A 336 8.25 15.76 19.37
C ARG A 336 8.73 14.74 20.37
N TRP A 337 9.84 15.03 21.05
CA TRP A 337 10.25 14.26 22.19
C TRP A 337 9.26 14.46 23.33
N ARG A 338 8.65 13.38 23.77
CA ARG A 338 7.69 13.34 24.87
C ARG A 338 8.02 12.20 25.80
N GLU A 339 7.61 12.34 27.02
CA GLU A 339 7.55 11.23 27.95
C GLU A 339 6.26 10.45 27.68
N PHE A 340 6.36 9.14 27.62
CA PHE A 340 5.26 8.22 27.42
C PHE A 340 5.52 6.94 28.22
N PHE A 341 4.66 6.64 29.16
CA PHE A 341 4.85 5.60 30.18
C PHE A 341 6.20 5.70 30.90
N GLY A 342 6.66 6.90 31.24
CA GLY A 342 7.95 7.14 31.89
C GLY A 342 9.17 6.97 30.99
N ARG A 343 9.00 6.85 29.69
CA ARG A 343 10.08 6.72 28.70
C ARG A 343 10.09 7.85 27.71
N ARG A 344 11.25 8.42 27.47
CA ARG A 344 11.43 9.46 26.44
C ARG A 344 11.35 8.88 25.05
N VAL A 345 10.34 9.27 24.26
CA VAL A 345 10.09 8.79 22.90
C VAL A 345 9.97 9.95 21.91
N ASN A 346 10.42 9.72 20.68
CA ASN A 346 10.25 10.67 19.58
C ASN A 346 9.02 10.32 18.77
N LEU A 347 7.95 11.10 18.89
CA LEU A 347 6.67 10.86 18.23
C LEU A 347 6.58 11.59 16.89
N CYS A 348 5.86 11.01 15.94
CA CYS A 348 5.53 11.67 14.68
C CYS A 348 4.59 12.84 14.96
N GLY A 349 4.87 14.03 14.39
CA GLY A 349 4.05 15.21 14.59
C GLY A 349 2.69 15.18 13.87
N ALA A 350 2.50 14.28 12.92
CA ALA A 350 1.28 14.19 12.11
C ALA A 350 0.46 12.91 12.37
N TRP A 351 1.10 11.86 12.87
CA TRP A 351 0.47 10.55 13.02
C TRP A 351 0.77 9.98 14.40
N TYR A 352 -0.17 10.09 15.31
CA TYR A 352 -0.08 9.48 16.63
C TYR A 352 -0.83 8.17 16.62
N GLY A 353 -0.27 7.10 17.17
CA GLY A 353 -0.99 5.85 17.31
C GLY A 353 -0.10 4.62 17.44
N PHE A 354 -0.78 3.53 17.72
CA PHE A 354 -0.21 2.20 17.84
C PHE A 354 -0.53 1.43 16.56
N THR A 355 0.51 1.01 15.84
CA THR A 355 0.35 0.34 14.55
C THR A 355 0.86 -1.09 14.65
N THR A 356 -0.05 -2.07 14.46
CA THR A 356 0.32 -3.48 14.34
C THR A 356 0.24 -3.95 12.89
N ARG A 357 1.05 -4.96 12.59
CA ARG A 357 0.96 -5.82 11.41
C ARG A 357 0.82 -7.29 11.81
N ASP A 358 0.76 -7.54 13.11
CA ASP A 358 0.51 -8.83 13.69
C ASP A 358 -1.02 -8.92 13.93
N PHE A 359 -1.69 -9.83 13.24
CA PHE A 359 -3.16 -10.02 13.29
C PHE A 359 -3.51 -11.25 14.13
N ASP A 360 -2.78 -11.47 15.22
CA ASP A 360 -2.99 -12.55 16.18
C ASP A 360 -3.97 -12.16 17.30
N GLU A 361 -4.37 -13.15 18.11
CA GLU A 361 -5.31 -12.97 19.22
C GLU A 361 -4.80 -12.01 20.29
N THR A 362 -3.48 -12.03 20.58
CA THR A 362 -2.87 -11.13 21.57
C THR A 362 -2.99 -9.67 21.11
N SER A 363 -2.60 -9.40 19.88
CA SER A 363 -2.69 -8.05 19.33
C SER A 363 -4.16 -7.60 19.24
N LEU A 364 -5.08 -8.49 18.87
CA LEU A 364 -6.52 -8.22 18.82
C LEU A 364 -7.06 -7.81 20.19
N GLY A 365 -6.74 -8.57 21.23
CA GLY A 365 -7.17 -8.30 22.61
C GLY A 365 -6.71 -6.93 23.10
N ILE A 366 -5.42 -6.62 22.88
CA ILE A 366 -4.86 -5.33 23.26
C ILE A 366 -5.48 -4.19 22.46
N MET A 367 -5.60 -4.32 21.13
CA MET A 367 -6.18 -3.26 20.29
C MET A 367 -7.66 -3.00 20.63
N LYS A 368 -8.43 -4.05 20.95
CA LYS A 368 -9.81 -3.88 21.45
C LYS A 368 -9.84 -3.10 22.77
N THR A 369 -8.90 -3.35 23.67
CA THR A 369 -8.77 -2.61 24.93
C THR A 369 -8.44 -1.15 24.69
N LEU A 370 -7.47 -0.84 23.81
CA LEU A 370 -7.11 0.54 23.45
C LEU A 370 -8.29 1.30 22.82
N ILE A 371 -9.08 0.66 21.96
CA ILE A 371 -10.27 1.27 21.37
C ILE A 371 -11.30 1.61 22.45
N ARG A 372 -11.59 0.69 23.38
CA ARG A 372 -12.55 0.93 24.49
C ARG A 372 -12.11 2.10 25.35
N LEU A 373 -10.85 2.14 25.76
CA LEU A 373 -10.29 3.23 26.53
C LEU A 373 -10.40 4.58 25.79
N ASN A 374 -10.04 4.63 24.53
CA ASN A 374 -10.15 5.84 23.73
C ASN A 374 -11.62 6.31 23.64
N CYS A 375 -12.56 5.41 23.39
CA CYS A 375 -13.98 5.74 23.35
C CYS A 375 -14.48 6.30 24.70
N GLN A 376 -14.05 5.71 25.80
CA GLN A 376 -14.40 6.18 27.16
C GLN A 376 -13.86 7.59 27.40
N ILE A 377 -12.57 7.80 27.19
CA ILE A 377 -11.89 9.08 27.42
C ILE A 377 -12.50 10.20 26.56
N ILE A 378 -12.75 9.93 25.26
CA ILE A 378 -13.40 10.89 24.35
C ILE A 378 -14.82 11.24 24.84
N LYS A 379 -15.56 10.24 25.34
CA LYS A 379 -16.91 10.47 25.88
C LYS A 379 -16.86 11.38 27.11
N GLU A 380 -15.95 11.11 28.04
CA GLU A 380 -15.78 11.89 29.26
C GLU A 380 -15.32 13.33 28.99
N ALA A 381 -14.36 13.50 28.07
CA ALA A 381 -13.88 14.84 27.67
C ALA A 381 -14.93 15.69 26.92
N SER A 382 -16.00 15.04 26.39
CA SER A 382 -17.08 15.73 25.65
C SER A 382 -18.33 15.95 26.48
N SER A 383 -18.35 15.52 27.74
CA SER A 383 -19.42 15.72 28.72
C SER A 383 -19.16 16.95 29.58
#